data_87ab168646e92c979378f5eb37118013
#
_entry.id   87ab168646e92c979378f5eb37118013
#
_cell.length_a   1.000
_cell.length_b   1.000
_cell.length_c   1.000
_cell.angle_alpha   90.00
_cell.angle_beta   90.00
_cell.angle_gamma   90.00
#
_symmetry.space_group_name_H-M   'P 1'
#
loop_
_entity.id
_entity.type
_entity.pdbx_description
1 polymer ?
#
loop_
_entity_poly.entity_id
_entity_poly.type
_entity_poly.pdbx_seq_one_letter_code
_entity_poly.pdbx_strand_id
1 'polypeptide(L)'
;DSKNLTDAQIQEIVPKIKELIPYKLLTLWPEKYNEVQQTKNLNEMKALLHNQAIKRLYQQINADLLQAVLIDEFCSPSNYYRYLGDQSAPLKPITYFKTKGESHHIAVAAASMIARDAFLEGLKTLSKEYGYPLLSGANTSVDELASKILKQEGMDGLRKVAKLHFANTQKAIDLTK
;
A
#
# COMPACT_ATOMS: atom_id res chain seq x y z
N ASP A 1 -9.39 15.21 -6.28
CA ASP A 1 -8.05 14.58 -6.32
C ASP A 1 -7.59 14.35 -4.90
N SER A 2 -7.42 13.07 -4.51
CA SER A 2 -7.02 12.67 -3.14
C SER A 2 -5.66 13.28 -2.71
N LYS A 3 -4.82 13.68 -3.66
CA LYS A 3 -3.54 14.31 -3.40
C LYS A 3 -3.65 15.76 -2.88
N ASN A 4 -4.81 16.38 -3.06
CA ASN A 4 -5.09 17.74 -2.58
C ASN A 4 -5.72 17.75 -1.18
N LEU A 5 -5.99 16.57 -0.60
CA LEU A 5 -6.56 16.44 0.73
C LEU A 5 -5.46 16.22 1.77
N THR A 6 -5.63 16.84 2.94
CA THR A 6 -4.79 16.55 4.11
C THR A 6 -5.14 15.19 4.70
N ASP A 7 -4.21 14.61 5.46
CA ASP A 7 -4.46 13.34 6.16
C ASP A 7 -5.68 13.42 7.09
N ALA A 8 -5.90 14.56 7.77
CA ALA A 8 -7.07 14.79 8.61
C ALA A 8 -8.39 14.76 7.81
N GLN A 9 -8.41 15.41 6.64
CA GLN A 9 -9.58 15.39 5.76
C GLN A 9 -9.86 13.97 5.22
N ILE A 10 -8.81 13.22 4.88
CA ILE A 10 -8.95 11.83 4.44
C ILE A 10 -9.56 10.98 5.56
N GLN A 11 -9.06 11.09 6.78
CA GLN A 11 -9.57 10.34 7.94
C GLN A 11 -11.02 10.71 8.31
N GLU A 12 -11.46 11.93 8.04
CA GLU A 12 -12.85 12.35 8.23
C GLU A 12 -13.79 11.78 7.15
N ILE A 13 -13.33 11.73 5.91
CA ILE A 13 -14.15 11.33 4.75
C ILE A 13 -14.24 9.81 4.62
N VAL A 14 -13.17 9.08 4.87
CA VAL A 14 -13.08 7.64 4.60
C VAL A 14 -14.15 6.80 5.32
N PRO A 15 -14.54 7.05 6.57
CA PRO A 15 -15.65 6.32 7.18
C PRO A 15 -16.93 6.39 6.36
N LYS A 16 -17.27 7.59 5.85
CA LYS A 16 -18.45 7.80 5.01
C LYS A 16 -18.35 7.04 3.68
N ILE A 17 -17.16 7.02 3.07
CA ILE A 17 -16.93 6.24 1.84
C ILE A 17 -17.15 4.75 2.09
N LYS A 18 -16.60 4.22 3.20
CA LYS A 18 -16.72 2.80 3.58
C LYS A 18 -18.17 2.35 3.83
N GLU A 19 -19.04 3.27 4.25
CA GLU A 19 -20.47 3.00 4.43
C GLU A 19 -21.24 2.98 3.09
N LEU A 20 -20.80 3.76 2.10
CA LEU A 20 -21.54 3.96 0.84
C LEU A 20 -21.18 2.96 -0.25
N ILE A 21 -19.98 2.41 -0.26
CA ILE A 21 -19.49 1.56 -1.33
C ILE A 21 -18.84 0.27 -0.81
N PRO A 22 -19.03 -0.86 -1.52
CA PRO A 22 -18.24 -2.05 -1.22
C PRO A 22 -16.76 -1.81 -1.52
N TYR A 23 -15.88 -2.30 -0.67
CA TYR A 23 -14.44 -2.20 -0.87
C TYR A 23 -13.71 -3.45 -0.35
N LYS A 24 -12.48 -3.66 -0.81
CA LYS A 24 -11.52 -4.61 -0.24
C LYS A 24 -10.21 -3.90 0.05
N LEU A 25 -9.74 -4.10 1.26
CA LEU A 25 -8.45 -3.62 1.73
C LEU A 25 -7.55 -4.81 2.04
N LEU A 26 -6.32 -4.76 1.54
CA LEU A 26 -5.25 -5.68 1.88
C LEU A 26 -4.10 -4.90 2.49
N THR A 27 -3.66 -5.31 3.66
CA THR A 27 -2.51 -4.71 4.34
C THR A 27 -1.34 -5.68 4.32
N LEU A 28 -0.19 -5.21 3.84
CA LEU A 28 1.06 -5.93 3.90
C LEU A 28 1.96 -5.28 4.95
N TRP A 29 2.04 -5.89 6.12
CA TRP A 29 2.83 -5.41 7.24
C TRP A 29 4.34 -5.50 6.98
N PRO A 30 5.18 -4.67 7.64
CA PRO A 30 6.60 -4.57 7.33
C PRO A 30 7.35 -5.90 7.38
N GLU A 31 7.15 -6.74 8.37
CA GLU A 31 7.82 -8.04 8.43
C GLU A 31 7.53 -8.91 7.21
N LYS A 32 6.24 -9.06 6.89
CA LYS A 32 5.83 -9.85 5.72
C LYS A 32 6.26 -9.19 4.41
N TYR A 33 6.26 -7.85 4.36
CA TYR A 33 6.82 -7.12 3.24
C TYR A 33 8.29 -7.46 3.02
N ASN A 34 9.11 -7.40 4.08
CA ASN A 34 10.54 -7.69 4.01
C ASN A 34 10.85 -9.14 3.62
N GLU A 35 10.02 -10.09 4.07
CA GLU A 35 10.12 -11.50 3.66
C GLU A 35 9.84 -11.65 2.15
N VAL A 36 8.72 -11.13 1.68
CA VAL A 36 8.29 -11.26 0.28
C VAL A 36 9.25 -10.51 -0.67
N GLN A 37 9.78 -9.38 -0.23
CA GLN A 37 10.70 -8.56 -1.02
C GLN A 37 12.03 -9.26 -1.34
N GLN A 38 12.41 -10.29 -0.60
CA GLN A 38 13.60 -11.10 -0.90
C GLN A 38 13.49 -11.84 -2.26
N THR A 39 12.29 -12.16 -2.69
CA THR A 39 12.03 -12.93 -3.93
C THR A 39 11.22 -12.16 -4.96
N LYS A 40 10.58 -11.06 -4.59
CA LYS A 40 9.67 -10.29 -5.44
C LYS A 40 10.01 -8.81 -5.44
N ASN A 41 10.01 -8.20 -6.63
CA ASN A 41 10.16 -6.76 -6.71
C ASN A 41 8.86 -6.02 -6.31
N LEU A 42 8.96 -4.71 -6.08
CA LEU A 42 7.85 -3.89 -5.62
C LEU A 42 6.64 -3.91 -6.58
N ASN A 43 6.88 -3.89 -7.89
CA ASN A 43 5.79 -3.90 -8.87
C ASN A 43 5.10 -5.27 -8.93
N GLU A 44 5.84 -6.35 -8.78
CA GLU A 44 5.27 -7.71 -8.66
C GLU A 44 4.39 -7.83 -7.41
N MET A 45 4.88 -7.37 -6.25
CA MET A 45 4.08 -7.35 -5.02
C MET A 45 2.79 -6.53 -5.17
N LYS A 46 2.88 -5.34 -5.79
CA LYS A 46 1.70 -4.51 -6.09
C LYS A 46 0.72 -5.25 -7.01
N ALA A 47 1.19 -5.84 -8.10
CA ALA A 47 0.35 -6.56 -9.05
C ALA A 47 -0.43 -7.70 -8.37
N LEU A 48 0.25 -8.51 -7.56
CA LEU A 48 -0.36 -9.60 -6.81
C LEU A 48 -1.41 -9.12 -5.81
N LEU A 49 -1.11 -8.05 -5.05
CA LEU A 49 -2.04 -7.48 -4.09
C LEU A 49 -3.26 -6.84 -4.77
N HIS A 50 -3.06 -6.08 -5.86
CA HIS A 50 -4.17 -5.51 -6.63
C HIS A 50 -5.07 -6.61 -7.18
N ASN A 51 -4.50 -7.63 -7.82
CA ASN A 51 -5.26 -8.75 -8.34
C ASN A 51 -6.06 -9.48 -7.25
N GLN A 52 -5.45 -9.71 -6.09
CA GLN A 52 -6.12 -10.36 -4.96
C GLN A 52 -7.27 -9.50 -4.40
N ALA A 53 -7.07 -8.18 -4.28
CA ALA A 53 -8.11 -7.25 -3.83
C ALA A 53 -9.28 -7.22 -4.81
N ILE A 54 -9.00 -7.14 -6.11
CA ILE A 54 -10.00 -7.16 -7.18
C ILE A 54 -10.80 -8.47 -7.14
N LYS A 55 -10.13 -9.63 -7.08
CA LYS A 55 -10.80 -10.94 -6.99
C LYS A 55 -11.73 -11.05 -5.78
N ARG A 56 -11.26 -10.60 -4.61
CA ARG A 56 -12.07 -10.64 -3.38
C ARG A 56 -13.25 -9.66 -3.43
N LEU A 57 -13.08 -8.49 -4.03
CA LEU A 57 -14.17 -7.54 -4.22
C LEU A 57 -15.19 -8.08 -5.22
N TYR A 58 -14.73 -8.66 -6.32
CA TYR A 58 -15.59 -9.28 -7.33
C TYR A 58 -16.53 -10.35 -6.75
N GLN A 59 -16.05 -11.11 -5.76
CA GLN A 59 -16.86 -12.13 -5.06
C GLN A 59 -17.94 -11.53 -4.14
N GLN A 60 -17.82 -10.25 -3.77
CA GLN A 60 -18.76 -9.59 -2.85
C GLN A 60 -19.86 -8.80 -3.56
N ILE A 61 -19.62 -8.40 -4.80
CA ILE A 61 -20.54 -7.55 -5.55
C ILE A 61 -21.31 -8.37 -6.59
N ASN A 62 -22.43 -7.83 -7.07
CA ASN A 62 -23.08 -8.40 -8.23
C ASN A 62 -22.22 -8.14 -9.49
N ALA A 63 -21.55 -9.18 -9.96
CA ALA A 63 -20.62 -9.12 -11.07
C ALA A 63 -21.26 -8.64 -12.40
N ASP A 64 -22.57 -8.85 -12.56
CA ASP A 64 -23.30 -8.42 -13.77
C ASP A 64 -23.45 -6.89 -13.86
N LEU A 65 -23.31 -6.20 -12.73
CA LEU A 65 -23.32 -4.74 -12.67
C LEU A 65 -21.95 -4.11 -12.87
N LEU A 66 -20.88 -4.90 -12.87
CA LEU A 66 -19.52 -4.40 -13.01
C LEU A 66 -19.21 -4.10 -14.48
N GLN A 67 -19.01 -2.83 -14.80
CA GLN A 67 -18.75 -2.36 -16.16
C GLN A 67 -17.28 -2.53 -16.56
N ALA A 68 -16.36 -2.22 -15.63
CA ALA A 68 -14.92 -2.25 -15.86
C ALA A 68 -14.12 -2.35 -14.56
N VAL A 69 -12.84 -2.69 -14.69
CA VAL A 69 -11.81 -2.53 -13.66
C VAL A 69 -10.85 -1.44 -14.12
N LEU A 70 -10.58 -0.46 -13.27
CA LEU A 70 -9.58 0.58 -13.54
C LEU A 70 -8.45 0.50 -12.52
N ILE A 71 -7.24 0.29 -13.01
CA ILE A 71 -6.01 0.24 -12.22
C ILE A 71 -5.21 1.52 -12.46
N ASP A 72 -4.82 2.20 -11.37
CA ASP A 72 -3.81 3.27 -11.44
C ASP A 72 -2.49 2.65 -11.87
N GLU A 73 -1.98 3.05 -13.05
CA GLU A 73 -0.87 2.40 -13.73
C GLU A 73 0.44 2.64 -12.99
N PHE A 74 0.98 1.62 -12.37
CA PHE A 74 2.28 1.61 -11.70
C PHE A 74 3.36 0.81 -12.46
N CYS A 75 2.95 0.05 -13.45
CA CYS A 75 3.79 -0.65 -14.43
C CYS A 75 2.97 -0.90 -15.69
N SER A 76 3.64 -1.23 -16.80
CA SER A 76 2.94 -1.54 -18.04
C SER A 76 1.97 -2.72 -17.88
N PRO A 77 0.85 -2.75 -18.63
CA PRO A 77 -0.08 -3.88 -18.62
C PRO A 77 0.59 -5.23 -18.87
N SER A 78 1.55 -5.29 -19.80
CA SER A 78 2.30 -6.53 -20.09
C SER A 78 3.08 -7.02 -18.87
N ASN A 79 3.75 -6.11 -18.14
CA ASN A 79 4.45 -6.45 -16.91
C ASN A 79 3.47 -6.88 -15.80
N TYR A 80 2.34 -6.19 -15.66
CA TYR A 80 1.31 -6.55 -14.70
C TYR A 80 0.87 -8.00 -14.88
N TYR A 81 0.45 -8.37 -16.09
CA TYR A 81 0.02 -9.74 -16.39
C TYR A 81 1.15 -10.77 -16.29
N ARG A 82 2.37 -10.41 -16.67
CA ARG A 82 3.54 -11.28 -16.49
C ARG A 82 3.79 -11.59 -15.00
N TYR A 83 3.63 -10.61 -14.10
CA TYR A 83 3.77 -10.82 -12.66
C TYR A 83 2.68 -11.71 -12.07
N LEU A 84 1.49 -11.70 -12.64
CA LEU A 84 0.41 -12.57 -12.20
C LEU A 84 0.60 -14.03 -12.62
N GLY A 85 1.25 -14.29 -13.76
CA GLY A 85 1.39 -15.63 -14.31
C GLY A 85 0.03 -16.33 -14.38
N ASP A 86 -0.04 -17.57 -13.92
CA ASP A 86 -1.28 -18.37 -13.91
C ASP A 86 -2.36 -17.86 -12.93
N GLN A 87 -2.02 -16.89 -12.09
CA GLN A 87 -3.00 -16.26 -11.18
C GLN A 87 -3.89 -15.21 -11.88
N SER A 88 -3.56 -14.85 -13.12
CA SER A 88 -4.38 -13.98 -13.95
C SER A 88 -5.64 -14.71 -14.40
N ALA A 89 -6.63 -14.88 -13.51
CA ALA A 89 -7.95 -15.28 -13.99
C ALA A 89 -8.51 -14.13 -14.85
N PRO A 90 -8.99 -14.39 -16.07
CA PRO A 90 -9.66 -13.38 -16.85
C PRO A 90 -10.90 -12.93 -16.07
N LEU A 91 -10.86 -11.70 -15.56
CA LEU A 91 -12.06 -11.04 -15.08
C LEU A 91 -12.90 -10.73 -16.33
N LYS A 92 -14.19 -11.07 -16.29
CA LYS A 92 -15.10 -10.78 -17.43
C LYS A 92 -15.13 -9.30 -17.82
N PRO A 93 -15.12 -8.30 -16.88
CA PRO A 93 -15.04 -6.91 -17.27
C PRO A 93 -13.64 -6.55 -17.78
N ILE A 94 -13.61 -5.65 -18.76
CA ILE A 94 -12.37 -5.12 -19.33
C ILE A 94 -11.57 -4.40 -18.24
N THR A 95 -10.27 -4.70 -18.15
CA THR A 95 -9.36 -4.01 -17.24
C THR A 95 -8.62 -2.91 -18.01
N TYR A 96 -8.74 -1.68 -17.50
CA TYR A 96 -8.03 -0.50 -17.99
C TYR A 96 -6.89 -0.14 -17.06
N PHE A 97 -5.78 0.32 -17.64
CA PHE A 97 -4.64 0.89 -16.93
C PHE A 97 -4.54 2.36 -17.33
N LYS A 98 -4.50 3.26 -16.36
CA LYS A 98 -4.38 4.71 -16.60
C LYS A 98 -3.46 5.32 -15.57
N THR A 99 -2.47 6.07 -16.03
CA THR A 99 -1.66 6.93 -15.17
C THR A 99 -2.54 8.02 -14.56
N LYS A 100 -2.34 8.33 -13.28
CA LYS A 100 -3.21 9.24 -12.51
C LYS A 100 -4.67 8.80 -12.53
N GLY A 101 -4.90 7.52 -12.26
CA GLY A 101 -6.22 6.88 -12.32
C GLY A 101 -7.31 7.61 -11.53
N GLU A 102 -6.95 8.26 -10.42
CA GLU A 102 -7.84 9.09 -9.61
C GLU A 102 -8.45 10.29 -10.35
N SER A 103 -7.76 10.79 -11.40
CA SER A 103 -8.28 11.87 -12.26
C SER A 103 -9.24 11.35 -13.33
N HIS A 104 -9.27 10.05 -13.56
CA HIS A 104 -10.13 9.42 -14.57
C HIS A 104 -11.43 8.88 -13.98
N HIS A 105 -11.41 8.39 -12.73
CA HIS A 105 -12.62 7.83 -12.11
C HIS A 105 -12.60 7.98 -10.58
N ILE A 106 -13.74 8.39 -10.02
CA ILE A 106 -13.91 8.62 -8.58
C ILE A 106 -13.68 7.36 -7.74
N ALA A 107 -13.94 6.16 -8.27
CA ALA A 107 -13.68 4.91 -7.55
C ALA A 107 -12.18 4.71 -7.26
N VAL A 108 -11.27 5.16 -8.16
CA VAL A 108 -9.83 5.10 -7.93
C VAL A 108 -9.42 6.09 -6.84
N ALA A 109 -10.01 7.30 -6.84
CA ALA A 109 -9.79 8.28 -5.77
C ALA A 109 -10.26 7.74 -4.41
N ALA A 110 -11.45 7.12 -4.36
CA ALA A 110 -11.97 6.49 -3.14
C ALA A 110 -11.04 5.36 -2.64
N ALA A 111 -10.58 4.50 -3.53
CA ALA A 111 -9.64 3.42 -3.20
C ALA A 111 -8.30 3.98 -2.65
N SER A 112 -7.79 5.06 -3.26
CA SER A 112 -6.57 5.74 -2.80
C SER A 112 -6.74 6.33 -1.39
N MET A 113 -7.89 6.98 -1.12
CA MET A 113 -8.20 7.53 0.21
C MET A 113 -8.32 6.43 1.28
N ILE A 114 -9.03 5.33 0.98
CA ILE A 114 -9.15 4.18 1.89
C ILE A 114 -7.77 3.59 2.19
N ALA A 115 -6.91 3.45 1.18
CA ALA A 115 -5.55 2.94 1.35
C ALA A 115 -4.67 3.89 2.19
N ARG A 116 -4.79 5.21 1.99
CA ARG A 116 -4.05 6.21 2.78
C ARG A 116 -4.48 6.21 4.24
N ASP A 117 -5.79 6.19 4.51
CA ASP A 117 -6.35 6.07 5.85
C ASP A 117 -5.83 4.81 6.56
N ALA A 118 -5.90 3.66 5.91
CA ALA A 118 -5.39 2.40 6.45
C ALA A 118 -3.87 2.43 6.73
N PHE A 119 -3.09 3.12 5.89
CA PHE A 119 -1.67 3.32 6.11
C PHE A 119 -1.41 4.15 7.38
N LEU A 120 -2.15 5.24 7.58
CA LEU A 120 -2.02 6.09 8.77
C LEU A 120 -2.42 5.35 10.05
N GLU A 121 -3.50 4.58 10.01
CA GLU A 121 -3.92 3.73 11.12
C GLU A 121 -2.90 2.61 11.39
N GLY A 122 -2.31 2.04 10.35
CA GLY A 122 -1.23 1.06 10.48
C GLY A 122 0.01 1.65 11.18
N LEU A 123 0.42 2.88 10.84
CA LEU A 123 1.51 3.56 11.54
C LEU A 123 1.19 3.79 13.02
N LYS A 124 -0.03 4.23 13.35
CA LYS A 124 -0.47 4.41 14.74
C LYS A 124 -0.44 3.08 15.51
N THR A 125 -0.91 2.00 14.89
CA THR A 125 -0.91 0.65 15.47
C THR A 125 0.51 0.20 15.78
N LEU A 126 1.42 0.26 14.82
CA LEU A 126 2.82 -0.11 15.00
C LEU A 126 3.51 0.81 16.01
N SER A 127 3.22 2.12 15.99
CA SER A 127 3.77 3.08 16.96
C SER A 127 3.40 2.71 18.40
N LYS A 128 2.16 2.31 18.62
CA LYS A 128 1.68 1.87 19.93
C LYS A 128 2.27 0.52 20.35
N GLU A 129 2.35 -0.43 19.39
CA GLU A 129 2.83 -1.79 19.66
C GLU A 129 4.32 -1.80 20.01
N TYR A 130 5.14 -1.03 19.28
CA TYR A 130 6.60 -1.03 19.44
C TYR A 130 7.15 0.16 20.24
N GLY A 131 6.29 1.07 20.70
CA GLY A 131 6.69 2.18 21.58
C GLY A 131 7.49 3.30 20.90
N TYR A 132 7.45 3.41 19.56
CA TYR A 132 8.13 4.44 18.77
C TYR A 132 7.13 5.33 18.04
N PRO A 133 7.33 6.65 17.97
CA PRO A 133 6.47 7.55 17.20
C PRO A 133 6.80 7.43 15.70
N LEU A 134 6.31 6.37 15.05
CA LEU A 134 6.63 6.08 13.65
C LEU A 134 6.11 7.19 12.73
N LEU A 135 6.96 7.62 11.81
CA LEU A 135 6.72 8.69 10.86
C LEU A 135 6.57 8.16 9.44
N SER A 136 5.71 8.81 8.66
CA SER A 136 5.60 8.54 7.22
C SER A 136 6.64 9.32 6.43
N GLY A 137 7.06 8.78 5.28
CA GLY A 137 7.97 9.46 4.36
C GLY A 137 9.41 8.95 4.43
N ALA A 138 10.34 9.76 3.92
CA ALA A 138 11.76 9.41 3.76
C ALA A 138 12.65 10.63 4.03
N ASN A 139 12.34 11.41 5.05
CA ASN A 139 13.10 12.58 5.48
C ASN A 139 14.08 12.23 6.60
N THR A 140 14.91 13.20 6.99
CA THR A 140 15.93 13.05 8.05
C THR A 140 15.35 12.55 9.37
N SER A 141 14.17 13.03 9.79
CA SER A 141 13.55 12.58 11.03
C SER A 141 13.19 11.09 11.00
N VAL A 142 12.84 10.54 9.83
CA VAL A 142 12.63 9.09 9.65
C VAL A 142 13.95 8.34 9.77
N ASP A 143 15.04 8.86 9.18
CA ASP A 143 16.38 8.25 9.25
C ASP A 143 16.91 8.24 10.70
N GLU A 144 16.71 9.34 11.45
CA GLU A 144 17.10 9.47 12.87
C GLU A 144 16.30 8.49 13.75
N LEU A 145 14.97 8.39 13.54
CA LEU A 145 14.14 7.43 14.28
C LEU A 145 14.56 5.99 13.97
N ALA A 146 14.82 5.67 12.71
CA ALA A 146 15.30 4.35 12.31
C ALA A 146 16.66 4.03 12.94
N SER A 147 17.59 5.01 13.01
CA SER A 147 18.87 4.88 13.73
C SER A 147 18.69 4.60 15.22
N LYS A 148 17.74 5.29 15.87
CA LYS A 148 17.40 5.05 17.29
C LYS A 148 16.91 3.61 17.51
N ILE A 149 15.99 3.12 16.65
CA ILE A 149 15.50 1.74 16.73
C ILE A 149 16.64 0.75 16.52
N LEU A 150 17.52 0.99 15.54
CA LEU A 150 18.70 0.16 15.30
C LEU A 150 19.63 0.08 16.52
N LYS A 151 19.86 1.20 17.20
CA LYS A 151 20.70 1.24 18.41
C LYS A 151 20.10 0.46 19.59
N GLN A 152 18.78 0.45 19.70
CA GLN A 152 18.07 -0.16 20.83
C GLN A 152 17.71 -1.63 20.60
N GLU A 153 17.27 -1.99 19.40
CA GLU A 153 16.70 -3.30 19.10
C GLU A 153 17.36 -4.02 17.90
N GLY A 154 18.38 -3.38 17.31
CA GLY A 154 19.07 -3.92 16.16
C GLY A 154 18.20 -3.99 14.90
N MET A 155 18.66 -4.76 13.92
CA MET A 155 17.98 -4.95 12.63
C MET A 155 16.64 -5.69 12.79
N ASP A 156 16.52 -6.57 13.78
CA ASP A 156 15.30 -7.31 14.07
C ASP A 156 14.16 -6.40 14.57
N GLY A 157 14.47 -5.36 15.32
CA GLY A 157 13.51 -4.32 15.69
C GLY A 157 13.08 -3.49 14.48
N LEU A 158 14.05 -3.04 13.67
CA LEU A 158 13.76 -2.20 12.51
C LEU A 158 12.91 -2.94 11.46
N ARG A 159 13.14 -4.23 11.20
CA ARG A 159 12.36 -5.03 10.23
C ARG A 159 10.87 -5.12 10.55
N LYS A 160 10.49 -4.98 11.81
CA LYS A 160 9.07 -5.04 12.24
C LYS A 160 8.29 -3.77 11.90
N VAL A 161 8.97 -2.66 11.75
CA VAL A 161 8.33 -1.34 11.57
C VAL A 161 8.71 -0.63 10.27
N ALA A 162 9.72 -1.11 9.54
CA ALA A 162 10.24 -0.46 8.34
C ALA A 162 10.44 -1.43 7.17
N LYS A 163 10.39 -0.89 5.95
CA LYS A 163 10.73 -1.59 4.71
C LYS A 163 12.23 -1.46 4.46
N LEU A 164 12.98 -2.53 4.66
CA LEU A 164 14.44 -2.51 4.76
C LEU A 164 15.18 -2.23 3.43
N HIS A 165 14.56 -2.45 2.28
CA HIS A 165 15.22 -2.27 0.99
C HIS A 165 15.36 -0.81 0.53
N PHE A 166 14.74 0.15 1.23
CA PHE A 166 14.88 1.57 0.93
C PHE A 166 16.20 2.15 1.44
N ALA A 167 16.72 3.17 0.75
CA ALA A 167 17.97 3.86 1.09
C ALA A 167 18.01 4.41 2.53
N ASN A 168 16.86 4.67 3.13
CA ASN A 168 16.73 5.10 4.52
C ASN A 168 17.36 4.10 5.51
N THR A 169 17.29 2.81 5.22
CA THR A 169 17.95 1.77 6.06
C THR A 169 19.46 1.98 6.11
N GLN A 170 20.10 2.21 4.96
CA GLN A 170 21.53 2.47 4.93
C GLN A 170 21.90 3.79 5.64
N LYS A 171 21.13 4.86 5.42
CA LYS A 171 21.31 6.14 6.11
C LYS A 171 21.17 5.98 7.63
N ALA A 172 20.18 5.21 8.09
CA ALA A 172 20.01 4.94 9.50
C ALA A 172 21.21 4.17 10.09
N ILE A 173 21.78 3.19 9.37
CA ILE A 173 22.97 2.46 9.77
C ILE A 173 24.17 3.44 9.87
N ASP A 174 24.35 4.33 8.91
CA ASP A 174 25.46 5.30 8.92
C ASP A 174 25.36 6.27 10.10
N LEU A 175 24.15 6.63 10.53
CA LEU A 175 23.89 7.43 11.72
C LEU A 175 24.13 6.66 13.05
N THR A 176 24.32 5.36 13.01
CA THR A 176 24.66 4.59 14.22
C THR A 176 26.16 4.56 14.53
N LYS A 177 26.99 4.86 13.54
CA LYS A 177 28.46 4.91 13.67
C LYS A 177 28.91 6.15 14.43
#